data_9a4488bf39b6ff9e433836ead124dcd0
#
_entry.id   9a4488bf39b6ff9e433836ead124dcd0
#
_cell.length_a   1.000
_cell.length_b   1.000
_cell.length_c   1.000
_cell.angle_alpha   90.00
_cell.angle_beta   90.00
_cell.angle_gamma   90.00
#
_symmetry.space_group_name_H-M   'P 1'
#
loop_
_entity.id
_entity.type
_entity.pdbx_description
1 polymer ?
#
loop_
_entity_poly.entity_id
_entity_poly.type
_entity_poly.pdbx_seq_one_letter_code
_entity_poly.pdbx_strand_id
1 'polypeptide(L)'
;DHLQALVQDNAQLIRIARPYLMNLFQYLRETKHQITIVDAHGCILDTIFDDGTSQAPPIQYPISNGTIFSEEESGTNGISLCLSLEKPVMVFGPEHFQQRFHNSICYAAPIHDQFHHLIGCVDISGPLANYHPSALTMLESAINSIERELSFRQTNAVLTSALDAFTEG
;
A
#
# COMPACT_ATOMS: atom_id res chain seq x y z
N ASP A 1 10.03 -14.99 -13.73
CA ASP A 1 8.70 -14.39 -13.77
C ASP A 1 8.81 -12.92 -13.30
N HIS A 2 8.28 -11.98 -14.08
CA HIS A 2 8.42 -10.53 -13.83
C HIS A 2 7.85 -10.13 -12.45
N LEU A 3 6.71 -10.67 -12.06
CA LEU A 3 6.11 -10.41 -10.75
C LEU A 3 7.00 -10.89 -9.60
N GLN A 4 7.62 -12.05 -9.74
CA GLN A 4 8.54 -12.56 -8.71
C GLN A 4 9.74 -11.64 -8.53
N ALA A 5 10.29 -11.09 -9.63
CA ALA A 5 11.37 -10.12 -9.56
C ALA A 5 10.92 -8.82 -8.87
N LEU A 6 9.76 -8.26 -9.21
CA LEU A 6 9.21 -7.08 -8.56
C LEU A 6 8.98 -7.28 -7.06
N VAL A 7 8.41 -8.41 -6.66
CA VAL A 7 8.20 -8.75 -5.24
C VAL A 7 9.54 -8.89 -4.51
N GLN A 8 10.55 -9.50 -5.16
CA GLN A 8 11.88 -9.65 -4.60
C GLN A 8 12.57 -8.30 -4.41
N ASP A 9 12.49 -7.41 -5.40
CA ASP A 9 13.06 -6.06 -5.35
C ASP A 9 12.40 -5.21 -4.25
N ASN A 10 11.11 -5.45 -3.97
CA ASN A 10 10.35 -4.77 -2.93
C ASN A 10 10.21 -5.58 -1.62
N ALA A 11 10.96 -6.67 -1.47
CA ALA A 11 10.82 -7.57 -0.32
C ALA A 11 11.05 -6.89 1.04
N GLN A 12 11.94 -5.89 1.10
CA GLN A 12 12.18 -5.12 2.32
C GLN A 12 10.96 -4.27 2.68
N LEU A 13 10.39 -3.56 1.70
CA LEU A 13 9.19 -2.75 1.90
C LEU A 13 8.03 -3.63 2.41
N ILE A 14 7.74 -4.73 1.74
CA ILE A 14 6.66 -5.66 2.11
C ILE A 14 6.87 -6.17 3.55
N ARG A 15 8.08 -6.64 3.86
CA ARG A 15 8.41 -7.19 5.18
C ARG A 15 8.26 -6.17 6.31
N ILE A 16 8.63 -4.91 6.06
CA ILE A 16 8.51 -3.84 7.06
C ILE A 16 7.07 -3.35 7.17
N ALA A 17 6.39 -3.16 6.06
CA ALA A 17 5.04 -2.61 6.04
C ALA A 17 4.00 -3.58 6.63
N ARG A 18 4.11 -4.87 6.32
CA ARG A 18 3.09 -5.87 6.65
C ARG A 18 2.69 -5.90 8.12
N PRO A 19 3.58 -5.90 9.12
CA PRO A 19 3.19 -5.89 10.54
C PRO A 19 2.34 -4.67 10.93
N TYR A 20 2.69 -3.48 10.45
CA TYR A 20 1.93 -2.25 10.74
C TYR A 20 0.55 -2.30 10.07
N LEU A 21 0.47 -2.79 8.84
CA LEU A 21 -0.77 -2.90 8.11
C LEU A 21 -1.67 -4.03 8.65
N MET A 22 -1.10 -5.10 9.15
CA MET A 22 -1.84 -6.14 9.88
C MET A 22 -2.46 -5.60 11.17
N ASN A 23 -1.74 -4.72 11.90
CA ASN A 23 -2.29 -4.04 13.06
C ASN A 23 -3.43 -3.08 12.67
N LEU A 24 -3.25 -2.30 11.61
CA LEU A 24 -4.29 -1.44 11.06
C LEU A 24 -5.53 -2.26 10.66
N PHE A 25 -5.32 -3.40 9.99
CA PHE A 25 -6.40 -4.28 9.53
C PHE A 25 -7.28 -4.81 10.66
N GLN A 26 -6.77 -4.93 11.91
CA GLN A 26 -7.59 -5.34 13.06
C GLN A 26 -8.79 -4.41 13.30
N TYR A 27 -8.64 -3.12 12.99
CA TYR A 27 -9.69 -2.11 13.11
C TYR A 27 -10.67 -2.10 11.94
N LEU A 28 -10.29 -2.76 10.83
CA LEU A 28 -11.10 -2.86 9.61
C LEU A 28 -11.76 -4.24 9.46
N ARG A 29 -11.56 -5.14 10.42
CA ARG A 29 -12.25 -6.45 10.42
C ARG A 29 -13.76 -6.25 10.32
N GLU A 30 -14.41 -7.14 9.61
CA GLU A 30 -15.87 -7.13 9.39
C GLU A 30 -16.39 -5.97 8.51
N THR A 31 -15.55 -4.98 8.19
CA THR A 31 -15.94 -3.88 7.30
C THR A 31 -15.80 -4.19 5.81
N LYS A 32 -15.34 -5.40 5.48
CA LYS A 32 -15.07 -5.86 4.11
C LYS A 32 -14.08 -4.97 3.34
N HIS A 33 -13.17 -4.31 4.04
CA HIS A 33 -12.04 -3.64 3.43
C HIS A 33 -10.89 -4.62 3.22
N GLN A 34 -10.05 -4.30 2.26
CA GLN A 34 -8.75 -4.91 2.05
C GLN A 34 -7.67 -3.83 2.04
N ILE A 35 -6.42 -4.22 2.30
CA ILE A 35 -5.27 -3.33 2.25
C ILE A 35 -4.30 -3.89 1.21
N THR A 36 -3.86 -3.05 0.28
CA THR A 36 -2.88 -3.42 -0.74
C THR A 36 -1.61 -2.60 -0.59
N ILE A 37 -0.45 -3.24 -0.76
CA ILE A 37 0.86 -2.61 -0.89
C ILE A 37 1.18 -2.55 -2.38
N VAL A 38 1.54 -1.36 -2.85
CA VAL A 38 1.70 -1.05 -4.28
C VAL A 38 3.05 -0.39 -4.49
N ASP A 39 3.74 -0.73 -5.58
CA ASP A 39 4.99 -0.07 -5.97
C ASP A 39 4.76 1.32 -6.58
N ALA A 40 5.84 2.04 -6.89
CA ALA A 40 5.77 3.38 -7.46
C ALA A 40 5.17 3.43 -8.88
N HIS A 41 4.98 2.28 -9.54
CA HIS A 41 4.38 2.17 -10.87
C HIS A 41 2.91 1.73 -10.84
N GLY A 42 2.34 1.54 -9.64
CA GLY A 42 0.96 1.12 -9.47
C GLY A 42 0.75 -0.39 -9.52
N CYS A 43 1.82 -1.19 -9.46
CA CYS A 43 1.75 -2.64 -9.41
C CYS A 43 1.49 -3.14 -7.99
N ILE A 44 0.45 -3.95 -7.81
CA ILE A 44 0.13 -4.55 -6.51
C ILE A 44 1.16 -5.62 -6.17
N LEU A 45 1.84 -5.43 -5.03
CA LEU A 45 2.88 -6.32 -4.51
C LEU A 45 2.33 -7.33 -3.50
N ASP A 46 1.43 -6.89 -2.62
CA ASP A 46 0.85 -7.72 -1.56
C ASP A 46 -0.54 -7.22 -1.19
N THR A 47 -1.40 -8.13 -0.74
CA THR A 47 -2.77 -7.82 -0.33
C THR A 47 -3.09 -8.49 1.00
N ILE A 48 -3.68 -7.71 1.91
CA ILE A 48 -4.16 -8.15 3.22
C ILE A 48 -5.69 -8.07 3.20
N PHE A 49 -6.35 -9.19 3.44
CA PHE A 49 -7.79 -9.30 3.56
C PHE A 49 -8.16 -10.38 4.57
N ASP A 50 -9.41 -10.40 5.00
CA ASP A 50 -9.90 -11.43 5.90
C ASP A 50 -10.19 -12.71 5.09
N ASP A 51 -9.35 -13.73 5.26
CA ASP A 51 -9.50 -15.05 4.64
C ASP A 51 -10.33 -16.02 5.50
N GLY A 52 -10.72 -15.58 6.70
CA GLY A 52 -11.32 -16.45 7.72
C GLY A 52 -12.83 -16.70 7.55
N THR A 53 -13.51 -15.92 6.74
CA THR A 53 -15.00 -16.01 6.68
C THR A 53 -15.60 -15.97 5.30
N SER A 54 -14.86 -15.81 4.23
CA SER A 54 -15.54 -15.58 3.00
C SER A 54 -15.00 -16.05 1.71
N GLN A 55 -15.89 -16.49 1.13
CA GLN A 55 -16.14 -16.96 -0.20
C GLN A 55 -15.85 -15.96 -1.32
N ALA A 56 -15.38 -14.78 -1.07
CA ALA A 56 -14.92 -13.84 -2.12
C ALA A 56 -14.22 -12.64 -1.47
N PRO A 57 -13.20 -12.06 -2.12
CA PRO A 57 -12.71 -10.75 -1.74
C PRO A 57 -13.88 -9.75 -1.74
N PRO A 58 -13.87 -8.76 -0.83
CA PRO A 58 -14.99 -7.83 -0.64
C PRO A 58 -15.28 -6.97 -1.87
N ILE A 59 -14.37 -6.92 -2.80
CA ILE A 59 -14.51 -6.25 -4.08
C ILE A 59 -14.93 -7.30 -5.12
N GLN A 60 -15.94 -7.00 -5.87
CA GLN A 60 -16.57 -7.87 -6.88
C GLN A 60 -15.60 -8.34 -8.01
N TYR A 61 -14.37 -7.85 -7.99
CA TYR A 61 -13.30 -8.18 -8.93
C TYR A 61 -12.02 -8.49 -8.15
N PRO A 62 -11.41 -9.66 -8.39
CA PRO A 62 -10.19 -10.02 -7.70
C PRO A 62 -9.08 -9.04 -8.04
N ILE A 63 -8.67 -8.28 -7.03
CA ILE A 63 -7.42 -7.53 -7.08
C ILE A 63 -6.34 -8.53 -6.70
N SER A 64 -5.48 -8.87 -7.64
CA SER A 64 -4.40 -9.84 -7.42
C SER A 64 -3.04 -9.16 -7.49
N ASN A 65 -2.07 -9.74 -6.82
CA ASN A 65 -0.68 -9.32 -6.93
C ASN A 65 -0.26 -9.34 -8.42
N GLY A 66 0.43 -8.28 -8.86
CA GLY A 66 0.81 -8.06 -10.25
C GLY A 66 -0.20 -7.25 -11.07
N THR A 67 -1.40 -6.97 -10.57
CA THR A 67 -2.33 -6.06 -11.25
C THR A 67 -1.80 -4.63 -11.16
N ILE A 68 -1.90 -3.89 -12.28
CA ILE A 68 -1.44 -2.50 -12.39
C ILE A 68 -2.64 -1.55 -12.33
N PHE A 69 -2.58 -0.62 -11.40
CA PHE A 69 -3.58 0.43 -11.18
C PHE A 69 -3.02 1.83 -11.47
N SER A 70 -2.21 1.97 -12.51
CA SER A 70 -1.76 3.28 -13.00
C SER A 70 -2.93 4.06 -13.64
N GLU A 71 -2.78 5.37 -13.79
CA GLU A 71 -3.77 6.21 -14.49
C GLU A 71 -3.96 5.76 -15.96
N GLU A 72 -2.85 5.35 -16.61
CA GLU A 72 -2.85 4.90 -17.99
C GLU A 72 -3.65 3.59 -18.19
N GLU A 73 -3.49 2.62 -17.28
CA GLU A 73 -4.10 1.30 -17.38
C GLU A 73 -5.53 1.23 -16.84
N SER A 74 -5.80 2.02 -15.80
CA SER A 74 -7.04 1.87 -15.00
C SER A 74 -7.86 3.16 -14.89
N GLY A 75 -7.32 4.30 -15.31
CA GLY A 75 -7.91 5.60 -15.08
C GLY A 75 -7.88 5.99 -13.60
N THR A 76 -8.51 7.10 -13.26
CA THR A 76 -8.52 7.64 -11.91
C THR A 76 -9.09 6.64 -10.89
N ASN A 77 -8.27 6.32 -9.90
CA ASN A 77 -8.56 5.47 -8.76
C ASN A 77 -7.69 5.91 -7.57
N GLY A 78 -7.88 5.32 -6.40
CA GLY A 78 -7.12 5.71 -5.20
C GLY A 78 -5.61 5.59 -5.38
N ILE A 79 -5.15 4.50 -5.98
CA ILE A 79 -3.72 4.24 -6.21
C ILE A 79 -3.14 5.25 -7.20
N SER A 80 -3.73 5.37 -8.39
CA SER A 80 -3.20 6.25 -9.44
C SER A 80 -3.17 7.71 -9.00
N LEU A 81 -4.22 8.17 -8.31
CA LEU A 81 -4.31 9.54 -7.83
C LEU A 81 -3.28 9.80 -6.72
N CYS A 82 -3.12 8.86 -5.78
CA CYS A 82 -2.15 8.96 -4.70
C CYS A 82 -0.71 9.06 -5.23
N LEU A 83 -0.34 8.17 -6.17
CA LEU A 83 0.98 8.16 -6.79
C LEU A 83 1.26 9.44 -7.60
N SER A 84 0.25 9.95 -8.32
CA SER A 84 0.38 11.17 -9.12
C SER A 84 0.52 12.43 -8.27
N LEU A 85 -0.21 12.54 -7.17
CA LEU A 85 -0.19 13.71 -6.29
C LEU A 85 0.86 13.62 -5.17
N GLU A 86 1.39 12.44 -4.90
CA GLU A 86 2.26 12.12 -3.76
C GLU A 86 1.67 12.60 -2.42
N LYS A 87 0.36 12.42 -2.27
CA LYS A 87 -0.40 12.86 -1.09
C LYS A 87 -1.43 11.80 -0.70
N PRO A 88 -1.83 11.75 0.58
CA PRO A 88 -2.98 10.99 1.00
C PRO A 88 -4.24 11.45 0.26
N VAL A 89 -5.01 10.49 -0.24
CA VAL A 89 -6.22 10.74 -1.01
C VAL A 89 -7.34 9.79 -0.61
N MET A 90 -8.56 10.23 -0.85
CA MET A 90 -9.75 9.39 -0.81
C MET A 90 -10.47 9.52 -2.14
N VAL A 91 -10.87 8.39 -2.71
CA VAL A 91 -11.66 8.34 -3.95
C VAL A 91 -12.97 7.63 -3.65
N PHE A 92 -14.06 8.35 -3.86
CA PHE A 92 -15.38 7.98 -3.36
C PHE A 92 -16.33 7.63 -4.50
N GLY A 93 -16.73 6.38 -4.62
CA GLY A 93 -17.75 5.94 -5.55
C GLY A 93 -17.52 6.38 -7.00
N PRO A 94 -18.43 7.21 -7.57
CA PRO A 94 -18.36 7.66 -8.96
C PRO A 94 -17.17 8.58 -9.31
N GLU A 95 -16.32 8.95 -8.35
CA GLU A 95 -15.04 9.60 -8.64
C GLU A 95 -14.04 8.66 -9.29
N HIS A 96 -14.23 7.33 -9.14
CA HIS A 96 -13.47 6.34 -9.90
C HIS A 96 -13.82 6.41 -11.38
N PHE A 97 -12.81 6.37 -12.23
CA PHE A 97 -13.01 6.35 -13.69
C PHE A 97 -13.79 5.11 -14.14
N GLN A 98 -13.45 3.95 -13.62
CA GLN A 98 -14.12 2.71 -14.01
C GLN A 98 -15.44 2.51 -13.26
N GLN A 99 -16.52 2.35 -14.00
CA GLN A 99 -17.88 2.18 -13.44
C GLN A 99 -17.97 1.01 -12.45
N ARG A 100 -17.19 -0.06 -12.64
CA ARG A 100 -17.17 -1.20 -11.72
C ARG A 100 -16.77 -0.84 -10.28
N PHE A 101 -16.10 0.29 -10.08
CA PHE A 101 -15.68 0.78 -8.76
C PHE A 101 -16.60 1.86 -8.18
N HIS A 102 -17.72 2.19 -8.84
CA HIS A 102 -18.65 3.22 -8.36
C HIS A 102 -19.35 2.85 -7.04
N ASN A 103 -19.30 1.59 -6.61
CA ASN A 103 -19.78 1.15 -5.30
C ASN A 103 -18.64 0.91 -4.30
N SER A 104 -17.45 1.41 -4.60
CA SER A 104 -16.26 1.25 -3.77
C SER A 104 -15.78 2.59 -3.23
N ILE A 105 -15.01 2.52 -2.17
CA ILE A 105 -14.24 3.63 -1.62
C ILE A 105 -12.79 3.20 -1.48
N CYS A 106 -11.86 4.09 -1.81
CA CYS A 106 -10.42 3.91 -1.64
C CYS A 106 -9.86 5.01 -0.76
N TYR A 107 -8.93 4.63 0.11
CA TYR A 107 -8.10 5.52 0.91
C TYR A 107 -6.66 5.15 0.60
N ALA A 108 -5.90 6.03 0.01
CA ALA A 108 -4.52 5.75 -0.36
C ALA A 108 -3.56 6.77 0.24
N ALA A 109 -2.38 6.31 0.65
CA ALA A 109 -1.32 7.16 1.16
C ALA A 109 0.05 6.73 0.59
N PRO A 110 0.89 7.69 0.16
CA PRO A 110 2.18 7.39 -0.44
C PRO A 110 3.19 6.95 0.61
N ILE A 111 4.17 6.17 0.17
CA ILE A 111 5.35 5.78 0.96
C ILE A 111 6.59 6.38 0.31
N HIS A 112 7.41 7.05 1.13
CA HIS A 112 8.67 7.63 0.69
C HIS A 112 9.87 6.98 1.41
N ASP A 113 11.00 7.00 0.74
CA ASP A 113 12.27 6.62 1.36
C ASP A 113 12.83 7.75 2.24
N GLN A 114 14.00 7.53 2.85
CA GLN A 114 14.70 8.52 3.69
C GLN A 114 15.12 9.79 2.94
N PHE A 115 15.12 9.79 1.61
CA PHE A 115 15.45 10.92 0.74
C PHE A 115 14.21 11.59 0.16
N HIS A 116 13.01 11.21 0.65
CA HIS A 116 11.71 11.64 0.17
C HIS A 116 11.40 11.25 -1.29
N HIS A 117 12.01 10.18 -1.81
CA HIS A 117 11.60 9.61 -3.10
C HIS A 117 10.38 8.72 -2.88
N LEU A 118 9.40 8.86 -3.77
CA LEU A 118 8.23 7.98 -3.79
C LEU A 118 8.66 6.54 -4.13
N ILE A 119 8.38 5.61 -3.24
CA ILE A 119 8.69 4.17 -3.45
C ILE A 119 7.44 3.31 -3.62
N GLY A 120 6.26 3.86 -3.38
CA GLY A 120 4.99 3.17 -3.54
C GLY A 120 3.87 3.84 -2.78
N CYS A 121 2.80 3.12 -2.60
CA CYS A 121 1.68 3.55 -1.74
C CYS A 121 1.00 2.35 -1.09
N VAL A 122 0.16 2.64 -0.11
CA VAL A 122 -0.81 1.67 0.43
C VAL A 122 -2.20 2.18 0.13
N ASP A 123 -3.07 1.28 -0.34
CA ASP A 123 -4.49 1.54 -0.55
C ASP A 123 -5.34 0.66 0.36
N ILE A 124 -6.34 1.26 0.99
CA ILE A 124 -7.44 0.58 1.69
C ILE A 124 -8.67 0.71 0.81
N SER A 125 -9.20 -0.39 0.33
CA SER A 125 -10.40 -0.38 -0.51
C SER A 125 -11.49 -1.26 0.06
N GLY A 126 -12.74 -0.83 -0.12
CA GLY A 126 -13.89 -1.58 0.35
C GLY A 126 -15.21 -1.07 -0.22
N PRO A 127 -16.34 -1.67 0.22
CA PRO A 127 -17.66 -1.20 -0.20
C PRO A 127 -17.93 0.23 0.27
N LEU A 128 -18.47 1.05 -0.61
CA LEU A 128 -18.85 2.44 -0.30
C LEU A 128 -19.80 2.54 0.89
N ALA A 129 -20.72 1.56 1.02
CA ALA A 129 -21.66 1.49 2.14
C ALA A 129 -20.96 1.32 3.51
N ASN A 130 -19.71 0.85 3.52
CA ASN A 130 -18.91 0.64 4.72
C ASN A 130 -17.86 1.76 4.90
N TYR A 131 -18.16 2.97 4.42
CA TYR A 131 -17.31 4.14 4.64
C TYR A 131 -16.84 4.24 6.09
N HIS A 132 -15.52 4.41 6.27
CA HIS A 132 -14.91 4.51 7.58
C HIS A 132 -14.20 5.85 7.74
N PRO A 133 -14.75 6.78 8.55
CA PRO A 133 -14.26 8.17 8.58
C PRO A 133 -12.81 8.31 9.05
N SER A 134 -12.30 7.35 9.82
CA SER A 134 -10.93 7.38 10.35
C SER A 134 -9.92 6.57 9.51
N ALA A 135 -10.36 5.88 8.45
CA ALA A 135 -9.49 4.96 7.71
C ALA A 135 -8.25 5.66 7.14
N LEU A 136 -8.43 6.85 6.55
CA LEU A 136 -7.29 7.60 5.98
C LEU A 136 -6.31 8.03 7.07
N THR A 137 -6.78 8.56 8.19
CA THR A 137 -5.92 8.99 9.31
C THR A 137 -5.17 7.79 9.93
N MET A 138 -5.82 6.65 10.07
CA MET A 138 -5.17 5.43 10.56
C MET A 138 -4.10 4.95 9.56
N LEU A 139 -4.38 5.05 8.26
CA LEU A 139 -3.43 4.72 7.21
C LEU A 139 -2.21 5.64 7.25
N GLU A 140 -2.40 6.96 7.33
CA GLU A 140 -1.31 7.93 7.44
C GLU A 140 -0.42 7.64 8.67
N SER A 141 -1.02 7.30 9.80
CA SER A 141 -0.28 6.90 11.00
C SER A 141 0.57 5.65 10.80
N ALA A 142 0.02 4.64 10.11
CA ALA A 142 0.75 3.43 9.77
C ALA A 142 1.91 3.73 8.80
N ILE A 143 1.67 4.53 7.75
CA ILE A 143 2.72 4.97 6.80
C ILE A 143 3.86 5.68 7.51
N ASN A 144 3.56 6.63 8.39
CA ASN A 144 4.58 7.34 9.18
C ASN A 144 5.46 6.38 10.00
N SER A 145 4.87 5.29 10.50
CA SER A 145 5.61 4.27 11.25
C SER A 145 6.47 3.40 10.32
N ILE A 146 5.95 3.05 9.15
CA ILE A 146 6.66 2.30 8.12
C ILE A 146 7.87 3.09 7.62
N GLU A 147 7.69 4.36 7.26
CA GLU A 147 8.77 5.23 6.77
C GLU A 147 9.88 5.41 7.82
N ARG A 148 9.53 5.57 9.09
CA ARG A 148 10.51 5.63 10.19
C ARG A 148 11.31 4.33 10.32
N GLU A 149 10.66 3.19 10.25
CA GLU A 149 11.34 1.88 10.32
C GLU A 149 12.25 1.65 9.11
N LEU A 150 11.81 2.02 7.91
CA LEU A 150 12.62 1.98 6.69
C LEU A 150 13.88 2.81 6.84
N SER A 151 13.75 4.08 7.26
CA SER A 151 14.86 5.00 7.47
C SER A 151 15.85 4.47 8.51
N PHE A 152 15.36 3.96 9.63
CA PHE A 152 16.19 3.40 10.68
C PHE A 152 17.02 2.21 10.20
N ARG A 153 16.42 1.28 9.46
CA ARG A 153 17.12 0.10 8.94
C ARG A 153 18.16 0.47 7.88
N GLN A 154 17.85 1.42 7.00
CA GLN A 154 18.79 1.90 5.99
C GLN A 154 20.00 2.59 6.63
N THR A 155 19.78 3.46 7.62
CA THR A 155 20.84 4.12 8.36
C THR A 155 21.75 3.12 9.08
N ASN A 156 21.17 2.12 9.76
CA ASN A 156 21.95 1.09 10.43
C ASN A 156 22.78 0.25 9.45
N ALA A 157 22.23 -0.10 8.29
CA ALA A 157 22.96 -0.85 7.25
C ALA A 157 24.20 -0.07 6.76
N VAL A 158 24.05 1.24 6.53
CA VAL A 158 25.16 2.12 6.13
C VAL A 158 26.23 2.21 7.23
N LEU A 159 25.82 2.39 8.49
CA LEU A 159 26.74 2.44 9.63
C LEU A 159 27.51 1.14 9.82
N THR A 160 26.84 0.00 9.71
CA THR A 160 27.49 -1.32 9.82
C THR A 160 28.52 -1.50 8.72
N SER A 161 28.14 -1.21 7.47
CA SER A 161 29.07 -1.30 6.32
C SER A 161 30.28 -0.39 6.47
N ALA A 162 30.10 0.83 7.00
CA ALA A 162 31.21 1.75 7.25
C ALA A 162 32.15 1.23 8.35
N LEU A 163 31.61 0.68 9.43
CA LEU A 163 32.41 0.10 10.52
C LEU A 163 33.22 -1.12 10.04
N ASP A 164 32.62 -2.00 9.26
CA ASP A 164 33.30 -3.17 8.69
C ASP A 164 34.50 -2.74 7.81
N ALA A 165 34.31 -1.71 6.98
CA ALA A 165 35.38 -1.16 6.15
C ALA A 165 36.54 -0.58 6.96
N PHE A 166 36.30 -0.04 8.17
CA PHE A 166 37.36 0.45 9.07
C PHE A 166 38.08 -0.67 9.81
N THR A 167 37.43 -1.83 10.02
CA THR A 167 38.05 -2.95 10.75
C THR A 167 38.87 -3.87 9.85
N GLU A 168 38.67 -3.85 8.56
CA GLU A 168 39.40 -4.65 7.55
C GLU A 168 40.61 -3.94 6.97
N GLY A 169 40.87 -2.68 7.29
CA GLY A 169 42.04 -1.88 6.85
C GLY A 169 43.10 -1.76 7.91
#